data_b5d9f8db42280fd28535fc57000ccd22
#
_entry.id   b5d9f8db42280fd28535fc57000ccd22
#
_cell.length_a   1.000
_cell.length_b   1.000
_cell.length_c   1.000
_cell.angle_alpha   90.00
_cell.angle_beta   90.00
_cell.angle_gamma   90.00
#
_symmetry.space_group_name_H-M   'P 1'
#
loop_
_entity.id
_entity.type
_entity.pdbx_description
1 polymer ?
#
loop_
_entity_poly.entity_id
_entity_poly.type
_entity_poly.pdbx_seq_one_letter_code
_entity_poly.pdbx_strand_id
1 'polypeptide(L)'
;FNLPMIQVVAKNGEEVDINEAAFTDVATGVLINSDFLNGLEVKDAKAKMIAFLEEKGIGTAKTNYKLRDWVFSRQRYWGEPIPIVHCDKCGYVPIDESELPLMLPEVDSYMPTDNGESPLAAMTDWVNTTCPCCGGPAKRETDTMPQWAGSSWYFLRYTDPHNDEALASPEALKYWMPVDWYNGGMEHTTL
;
A
#
# COMPACT_ATOMS: atom_id res chain seq x y z
N PHE A 1 -30.43 8.35 14.92
CA PHE A 1 -30.08 7.57 16.13
C PHE A 1 -30.41 8.30 17.43
N ASN A 2 -30.90 9.56 17.38
CA ASN A 2 -31.22 10.40 18.55
C ASN A 2 -30.07 10.48 19.59
N LEU A 3 -28.83 10.52 19.13
CA LEU A 3 -27.67 10.70 19.99
C LEU A 3 -27.50 12.18 20.32
N PRO A 4 -27.13 12.54 21.55
CA PRO A 4 -26.83 13.93 21.88
C PRO A 4 -25.58 14.39 21.13
N MET A 5 -25.61 15.60 20.58
CA MET A 5 -24.47 16.26 19.97
C MET A 5 -23.96 17.34 20.92
N ILE A 6 -22.64 17.32 21.16
CA ILE A 6 -21.97 18.33 21.98
C ILE A 6 -20.93 19.01 21.12
N GLN A 7 -20.99 20.31 20.97
CA GLN A 7 -19.97 21.09 20.29
C GLN A 7 -18.70 21.13 21.14
N VAL A 8 -17.57 20.73 20.57
CA VAL A 8 -16.27 20.70 21.25
C VAL A 8 -15.23 21.63 20.63
N VAL A 9 -15.50 22.15 19.44
CA VAL A 9 -14.67 23.15 18.76
C VAL A 9 -15.55 24.31 18.31
N ALA A 10 -15.17 25.51 18.66
CA ALA A 10 -15.93 26.73 18.33
C ALA A 10 -15.05 27.78 17.64
N LYS A 11 -15.61 28.56 16.74
CA LYS A 11 -14.90 29.66 16.10
C LYS A 11 -14.67 30.78 17.11
N ASN A 12 -13.43 31.14 17.36
CA ASN A 12 -13.08 32.16 18.35
C ASN A 12 -13.71 31.97 19.75
N GLY A 13 -14.08 30.72 20.10
CA GLY A 13 -14.74 30.41 21.37
C GLY A 13 -16.25 30.63 21.38
N GLU A 14 -16.85 30.99 20.25
CA GLU A 14 -18.31 31.21 20.12
C GLU A 14 -19.00 29.92 19.64
N GLU A 15 -20.11 29.57 20.29
CA GLU A 15 -20.93 28.43 19.87
C GLU A 15 -21.64 28.73 18.53
N VAL A 16 -21.72 27.71 17.68
CA VAL A 16 -22.48 27.73 16.42
C VAL A 16 -23.56 26.66 16.45
N ASP A 17 -24.60 26.80 15.64
CA ASP A 17 -25.64 25.76 15.57
C ASP A 17 -25.12 24.52 14.84
N ILE A 18 -24.69 23.54 15.60
CA ILE A 18 -24.20 22.24 15.08
C ILE A 18 -25.33 21.33 14.57
N ASN A 19 -26.61 21.70 14.77
CA ASN A 19 -27.73 20.94 14.22
C ASN A 19 -27.96 21.25 12.74
N GLU A 20 -27.54 22.43 12.26
CA GLU A 20 -27.63 22.80 10.84
C GLU A 20 -26.46 22.18 10.05
N ALA A 21 -25.23 22.29 10.56
CA ALA A 21 -24.04 21.73 9.90
C ALA A 21 -22.91 21.48 10.90
N ALA A 22 -22.05 20.51 10.57
CA ALA A 22 -20.84 20.27 11.34
C ALA A 22 -19.87 21.45 11.22
N PHE A 23 -19.25 21.85 12.34
CA PHE A 23 -18.16 22.82 12.32
C PHE A 23 -16.87 22.15 11.81
N THR A 24 -16.35 22.59 10.68
CA THR A 24 -15.21 21.95 9.99
C THR A 24 -13.93 22.79 9.98
N ASP A 25 -13.97 24.06 10.41
CA ASP A 25 -12.79 24.90 10.49
C ASP A 25 -11.97 24.61 11.75
N VAL A 26 -11.08 23.64 11.62
CA VAL A 26 -10.15 23.25 12.70
C VAL A 26 -8.87 24.09 12.75
N ALA A 27 -8.68 25.01 11.78
CA ALA A 27 -7.47 25.84 11.73
C ALA A 27 -7.55 27.02 12.72
N THR A 28 -8.74 27.58 12.88
CA THR A 28 -9.01 28.73 13.76
C THR A 28 -9.88 28.36 14.97
N GLY A 29 -10.18 27.07 15.14
CA GLY A 29 -11.06 26.60 16.19
C GLY A 29 -10.42 26.61 17.57
N VAL A 30 -11.22 26.94 18.58
CA VAL A 30 -10.84 26.89 20.01
C VAL A 30 -11.71 25.84 20.69
N LEU A 31 -11.12 25.04 21.59
CA LEU A 31 -11.83 23.99 22.31
C LEU A 31 -12.76 24.56 23.37
N ILE A 32 -14.00 24.06 23.37
CA ILE A 32 -15.05 24.30 24.38
C ILE A 32 -15.60 22.95 24.83
N ASN A 33 -16.28 22.87 25.95
CA ASN A 33 -16.90 21.64 26.49
C ASN A 33 -15.94 20.44 26.49
N SER A 34 -14.64 20.69 26.66
CA SER A 34 -13.53 19.72 26.53
C SER A 34 -12.62 19.67 27.75
N ASP A 35 -13.16 20.02 28.93
CA ASP A 35 -12.52 19.91 30.22
C ASP A 35 -11.14 20.64 30.26
N PHE A 36 -10.05 19.94 30.55
CA PHE A 36 -8.70 20.51 30.65
C PHE A 36 -8.12 21.05 29.32
N LEU A 37 -8.83 20.85 28.21
CA LEU A 37 -8.46 21.37 26.88
C LEU A 37 -9.19 22.67 26.52
N ASN A 38 -10.17 23.09 27.34
CA ASN A 38 -10.95 24.31 27.06
C ASN A 38 -10.02 25.53 26.88
N GLY A 39 -10.38 26.36 25.89
CA GLY A 39 -9.64 27.59 25.58
C GLY A 39 -8.37 27.40 24.76
N LEU A 40 -7.97 26.17 24.44
CA LEU A 40 -6.82 25.90 23.59
C LEU A 40 -7.22 25.88 22.11
N GLU A 41 -6.33 26.36 21.25
CA GLU A 41 -6.44 26.12 19.81
C GLU A 41 -6.34 24.63 19.52
N VAL A 42 -6.98 24.16 18.44
CA VAL A 42 -7.03 22.73 18.07
C VAL A 42 -5.62 22.11 17.98
N LYS A 43 -4.64 22.86 17.48
CA LYS A 43 -3.24 22.38 17.38
C LYS A 43 -2.64 22.08 18.76
N ASP A 44 -2.81 23.01 19.69
CA ASP A 44 -2.24 22.88 21.05
C ASP A 44 -3.03 21.85 21.86
N ALA A 45 -4.33 21.79 21.69
CA ALA A 45 -5.17 20.76 22.29
C ALA A 45 -4.79 19.34 21.86
N LYS A 46 -4.48 19.14 20.58
CA LYS A 46 -3.98 17.83 20.08
C LYS A 46 -2.66 17.46 20.76
N ALA A 47 -1.71 18.38 20.82
CA ALA A 47 -0.42 18.13 21.46
C ALA A 47 -0.59 17.79 22.95
N LYS A 48 -1.41 18.56 23.67
CA LYS A 48 -1.69 18.33 25.09
C LYS A 48 -2.42 17.03 25.35
N MET A 49 -3.38 16.64 24.49
CA MET A 49 -4.08 15.36 24.60
C MET A 49 -3.13 14.19 24.37
N ILE A 50 -2.26 14.26 23.36
CA ILE A 50 -1.27 13.21 23.10
C ILE A 50 -0.35 13.04 24.31
N ALA A 51 0.19 14.13 24.83
CA ALA A 51 1.04 14.08 26.02
C ALA A 51 0.32 13.47 27.23
N PHE A 52 -0.96 13.80 27.44
CA PHE A 52 -1.79 13.21 28.50
C PHE A 52 -1.96 11.69 28.31
N LEU A 53 -2.22 11.22 27.07
CA LEU A 53 -2.40 9.80 26.79
C LEU A 53 -1.08 9.02 27.00
N GLU A 54 0.05 9.61 26.64
CA GLU A 54 1.39 9.05 26.86
C GLU A 54 1.73 8.97 28.35
N GLU A 55 1.46 10.04 29.11
CA GLU A 55 1.65 10.07 30.57
C GLU A 55 0.84 8.99 31.28
N LYS A 56 -0.39 8.74 30.80
CA LYS A 56 -1.27 7.70 31.34
C LYS A 56 -0.91 6.28 30.85
N GLY A 57 -0.02 6.13 29.88
CA GLY A 57 0.35 4.85 29.31
C GLY A 57 -0.76 4.16 28.51
N ILE A 58 -1.78 4.94 28.02
CA ILE A 58 -2.95 4.43 27.29
C ILE A 58 -2.95 4.82 25.81
N GLY A 59 -1.94 5.54 25.33
CA GLY A 59 -1.77 5.92 23.94
C GLY A 59 -0.37 6.42 23.64
N THR A 60 -0.02 6.50 22.36
CA THR A 60 1.27 7.04 21.88
C THR A 60 1.05 7.86 20.63
N ALA A 61 1.90 8.86 20.38
CA ALA A 61 1.91 9.60 19.13
C ALA A 61 2.23 8.68 17.96
N LYS A 62 1.44 8.77 16.88
CA LYS A 62 1.69 8.05 15.63
C LYS A 62 1.56 9.01 14.45
N THR A 63 2.59 9.08 13.63
CA THR A 63 2.53 9.80 12.37
C THR A 63 1.99 8.87 11.29
N ASN A 64 0.89 9.26 10.68
CA ASN A 64 0.34 8.59 9.50
C ASN A 64 0.56 9.47 8.28
N TYR A 65 1.05 8.88 7.21
CA TYR A 65 1.20 9.56 5.92
C TYR A 65 -0.11 9.47 5.13
N LYS A 66 -0.38 10.47 4.28
CA LYS A 66 -1.57 10.48 3.41
C LYS A 66 -1.50 9.48 2.26
N LEU A 67 -0.34 8.88 2.04
CA LEU A 67 -0.17 7.83 1.04
C LEU A 67 -0.98 6.60 1.45
N ARG A 68 -1.72 6.07 0.49
CA ARG A 68 -2.41 4.79 0.67
C ARG A 68 -1.45 3.66 0.36
N ASP A 69 -1.59 2.56 1.10
CA ASP A 69 -0.88 1.34 0.78
C ASP A 69 -1.27 0.86 -0.63
N TRP A 70 -0.30 0.45 -1.39
CA TRP A 70 -0.55 -0.15 -2.68
C TRP A 70 -0.96 -1.61 -2.51
N VAL A 71 -2.20 -1.93 -2.88
CA VAL A 71 -2.68 -3.30 -2.93
C VAL A 71 -2.21 -3.92 -4.25
N PHE A 72 -1.05 -4.55 -4.20
CA PHE A 72 -0.39 -5.13 -5.38
C PHE A 72 -0.80 -6.59 -5.65
N SER A 73 -1.31 -7.30 -4.68
CA SER A 73 -1.73 -8.71 -4.78
C SER A 73 -3.16 -8.79 -5.30
N ARG A 74 -3.39 -9.46 -6.43
CA ARG A 74 -4.69 -9.54 -7.10
C ARG A 74 -5.02 -10.97 -7.51
N GLN A 75 -6.26 -11.37 -7.32
CA GLN A 75 -6.83 -12.65 -7.71
C GLN A 75 -7.23 -12.61 -9.19
N ARG A 76 -6.23 -12.46 -10.06
CA ARG A 76 -6.38 -12.38 -11.51
C ARG A 76 -5.31 -13.22 -12.19
N TYR A 77 -5.66 -13.82 -13.34
CA TYR A 77 -4.67 -14.52 -14.17
C TYR A 77 -3.70 -13.52 -14.82
N TRP A 78 -4.23 -12.47 -15.46
CA TRP A 78 -3.42 -11.46 -16.12
C TRP A 78 -2.75 -10.53 -15.11
N GLY A 79 -1.45 -10.62 -15.07
CA GLY A 79 -0.58 -9.85 -14.20
C GLY A 79 0.81 -10.48 -14.12
N GLU A 80 1.68 -9.89 -13.34
CA GLU A 80 3.02 -10.42 -13.11
C GLU A 80 2.99 -11.42 -11.96
N PRO A 81 3.49 -12.66 -12.15
CA PRO A 81 3.53 -13.64 -11.08
C PRO A 81 4.40 -13.14 -9.90
N ILE A 82 3.98 -13.44 -8.70
CA ILE A 82 4.74 -13.13 -7.50
C ILE A 82 5.71 -14.30 -7.23
N PRO A 83 7.04 -14.07 -7.24
CA PRO A 83 8.03 -15.14 -7.17
C PRO A 83 8.23 -15.66 -5.74
N ILE A 84 7.16 -16.11 -5.11
CA ILE A 84 7.13 -16.60 -3.71
C ILE A 84 6.45 -17.96 -3.67
N VAL A 85 6.92 -18.83 -2.79
CA VAL A 85 6.26 -20.08 -2.43
C VAL A 85 5.86 -20.09 -0.96
N HIS A 86 4.73 -20.72 -0.67
CA HIS A 86 4.21 -20.95 0.67
C HIS A 86 4.61 -22.34 1.12
N CYS A 87 5.37 -22.43 2.19
CA CYS A 87 5.83 -23.69 2.79
C CYS A 87 5.32 -23.77 4.23
N ASP A 88 4.68 -24.87 4.60
CA ASP A 88 4.14 -25.05 5.96
C ASP A 88 5.24 -24.98 7.05
N LYS A 89 6.48 -25.35 6.70
CA LYS A 89 7.63 -25.34 7.61
C LYS A 89 8.37 -24.00 7.63
N CYS A 90 8.54 -23.36 6.45
CA CYS A 90 9.44 -22.20 6.27
C CYS A 90 8.68 -20.87 6.11
N GLY A 91 7.34 -20.92 5.95
CA GLY A 91 6.53 -19.74 5.67
C GLY A 91 6.67 -19.29 4.21
N TYR A 92 6.75 -17.98 4.00
CA TYR A 92 6.96 -17.37 2.68
C TYR A 92 8.43 -17.45 2.29
N VAL A 93 8.71 -18.08 1.16
CA VAL A 93 10.09 -18.27 0.67
C VAL A 93 10.16 -17.75 -0.76
N PRO A 94 11.10 -16.85 -1.12
CA PRO A 94 11.32 -16.47 -2.51
C PRO A 94 11.81 -17.67 -3.30
N ILE A 95 11.44 -17.76 -4.59
CA ILE A 95 12.01 -18.74 -5.50
C ILE A 95 13.48 -18.40 -5.80
N ASP A 96 14.24 -19.38 -6.31
CA ASP A 96 15.62 -19.14 -6.71
C ASP A 96 15.68 -18.18 -7.92
N GLU A 97 16.68 -17.30 -7.97
CA GLU A 97 16.87 -16.36 -9.07
C GLU A 97 17.05 -17.06 -10.42
N SER A 98 17.59 -18.28 -10.42
CA SER A 98 17.74 -19.11 -11.63
C SER A 98 16.41 -19.57 -12.23
N GLU A 99 15.31 -19.53 -11.47
CA GLU A 99 13.95 -19.84 -11.94
C GLU A 99 13.23 -18.61 -12.54
N LEU A 100 13.86 -17.43 -12.54
CA LEU A 100 13.30 -16.23 -13.14
C LEU A 100 13.59 -16.15 -14.65
N PRO A 101 12.68 -15.61 -15.45
CA PRO A 101 11.35 -15.10 -15.08
C PRO A 101 10.36 -16.23 -14.77
N LEU A 102 9.61 -16.08 -13.68
CA LEU A 102 8.49 -16.98 -13.38
C LEU A 102 7.38 -16.76 -14.41
N MET A 103 7.11 -17.76 -15.24
CA MET A 103 6.10 -17.68 -16.30
C MET A 103 4.74 -18.16 -15.79
N LEU A 104 3.68 -17.48 -16.25
CA LEU A 104 2.31 -17.97 -16.08
C LEU A 104 2.10 -19.25 -16.92
N PRO A 105 1.34 -20.24 -16.41
CA PRO A 105 1.00 -21.43 -17.19
C PRO A 105 0.06 -21.09 -18.33
N GLU A 106 0.15 -21.81 -19.46
CA GLU A 106 -0.88 -21.71 -20.51
C GLU A 106 -2.19 -22.30 -20.02
N VAL A 107 -3.30 -21.63 -20.33
CA VAL A 107 -4.63 -22.00 -19.85
C VAL A 107 -5.68 -21.82 -20.91
N ASP A 108 -6.65 -22.72 -20.94
CA ASP A 108 -7.82 -22.63 -21.83
C ASP A 108 -8.84 -21.60 -21.34
N SER A 109 -8.86 -21.31 -20.03
CA SER A 109 -9.77 -20.36 -19.41
C SER A 109 -9.15 -19.70 -18.18
N TYR A 110 -9.39 -18.41 -18.03
CA TYR A 110 -8.92 -17.58 -16.92
C TYR A 110 -10.07 -16.80 -16.26
N MET A 111 -11.26 -17.35 -16.30
CA MET A 111 -12.42 -16.72 -15.68
C MET A 111 -12.23 -16.62 -14.15
N PRO A 112 -12.68 -15.53 -13.54
CA PRO A 112 -12.68 -15.40 -12.09
C PRO A 112 -13.43 -16.56 -11.42
N THR A 113 -12.97 -16.98 -10.27
CA THR A 113 -13.63 -18.02 -9.47
C THR A 113 -14.77 -17.43 -8.63
N ASP A 114 -15.80 -18.22 -8.37
CA ASP A 114 -16.94 -17.77 -7.55
C ASP A 114 -16.62 -17.63 -6.08
N ASN A 115 -15.52 -18.23 -5.61
CA ASN A 115 -15.06 -18.19 -4.22
C ASN A 115 -14.04 -17.06 -3.93
N GLY A 116 -13.71 -16.24 -4.95
CA GLY A 116 -12.76 -15.14 -4.83
C GLY A 116 -11.28 -15.54 -4.84
N GLU A 117 -10.96 -16.82 -5.05
CA GLU A 117 -9.57 -17.26 -5.26
C GLU A 117 -9.08 -16.89 -6.66
N SER A 118 -7.77 -16.83 -6.84
CA SER A 118 -7.16 -16.64 -8.15
C SER A 118 -7.48 -17.82 -9.08
N PRO A 119 -7.71 -17.59 -10.39
CA PRO A 119 -7.82 -18.67 -11.37
C PRO A 119 -6.59 -19.60 -11.38
N LEU A 120 -5.40 -19.09 -11.03
CA LEU A 120 -4.18 -19.87 -10.91
C LEU A 120 -4.26 -20.94 -9.80
N ALA A 121 -5.05 -20.71 -8.75
CA ALA A 121 -5.17 -21.66 -7.64
C ALA A 121 -5.72 -23.03 -8.06
N ALA A 122 -6.50 -23.08 -9.15
CA ALA A 122 -7.02 -24.32 -9.72
C ALA A 122 -5.98 -25.11 -10.55
N MET A 123 -4.83 -24.52 -10.85
CA MET A 123 -3.79 -25.11 -11.71
C MET A 123 -2.78 -25.87 -10.88
N THR A 124 -3.19 -27.02 -10.37
CA THR A 124 -2.44 -27.81 -9.38
C THR A 124 -1.03 -28.17 -9.82
N ASP A 125 -0.80 -28.41 -11.11
CA ASP A 125 0.51 -28.78 -11.65
C ASP A 125 1.50 -27.60 -11.61
N TRP A 126 0.98 -26.37 -11.76
CA TRP A 126 1.77 -25.16 -11.64
C TRP A 126 1.91 -24.71 -10.19
N VAL A 127 0.86 -24.83 -9.38
CA VAL A 127 0.82 -24.37 -7.98
C VAL A 127 1.73 -25.23 -7.11
N ASN A 128 1.67 -26.56 -7.23
CA ASN A 128 2.44 -27.45 -6.39
C ASN A 128 3.91 -27.45 -6.80
N THR A 129 4.78 -27.21 -5.84
CA THR A 129 6.23 -27.11 -6.08
C THR A 129 7.02 -27.59 -4.84
N THR A 130 8.31 -27.45 -4.91
CA THR A 130 9.25 -27.77 -3.82
C THR A 130 9.75 -26.48 -3.18
N CYS A 131 9.82 -26.45 -1.86
CA CYS A 131 10.36 -25.32 -1.12
C CYS A 131 11.87 -25.18 -1.37
N PRO A 132 12.38 -24.04 -1.86
CA PRO A 132 13.81 -23.84 -2.09
C PRO A 132 14.65 -23.90 -0.81
N CYS A 133 14.04 -23.61 0.34
CA CYS A 133 14.74 -23.56 1.62
C CYS A 133 14.91 -24.96 2.25
N CYS A 134 13.85 -25.78 2.29
CA CYS A 134 13.88 -27.05 3.02
C CYS A 134 13.68 -28.30 2.17
N GLY A 135 13.44 -28.15 0.86
CA GLY A 135 13.19 -29.26 -0.06
C GLY A 135 11.85 -29.98 0.13
N GLY A 136 11.00 -29.51 1.06
CA GLY A 136 9.68 -30.08 1.31
C GLY A 136 8.61 -29.56 0.34
N PRO A 137 7.38 -30.12 0.39
CA PRO A 137 6.28 -29.65 -0.43
C PRO A 137 5.96 -28.18 -0.14
N ALA A 138 5.65 -27.44 -1.18
CA ALA A 138 5.26 -26.02 -1.11
C ALA A 138 4.25 -25.68 -2.22
N LYS A 139 3.64 -24.53 -2.13
CA LYS A 139 2.71 -24.00 -3.13
C LYS A 139 3.20 -22.65 -3.63
N ARG A 140 3.18 -22.43 -4.95
CA ARG A 140 3.42 -21.11 -5.51
C ARG A 140 2.33 -20.15 -5.09
N GLU A 141 2.70 -18.87 -4.93
CA GLU A 141 1.74 -17.79 -4.83
C GLU A 141 0.85 -17.75 -6.08
N THR A 142 -0.45 -17.65 -5.89
CA THR A 142 -1.43 -17.68 -6.97
C THR A 142 -2.01 -16.30 -7.30
N ASP A 143 -1.76 -15.31 -6.47
CA ASP A 143 -2.05 -13.92 -6.80
C ASP A 143 -1.03 -13.38 -7.79
N THR A 144 -1.43 -12.39 -8.57
CA THR A 144 -0.55 -11.69 -9.51
C THR A 144 -0.49 -10.21 -9.18
N MET A 145 0.62 -9.57 -9.55
CA MET A 145 0.75 -8.12 -9.50
C MET A 145 0.10 -7.49 -10.76
N PRO A 146 -0.42 -6.24 -10.67
CA PRO A 146 -0.87 -5.53 -11.87
C PRO A 146 0.28 -5.34 -12.86
N GLN A 147 -0.02 -5.31 -14.17
CA GLN A 147 1.00 -5.15 -15.21
C GLN A 147 1.89 -3.91 -15.01
N TRP A 148 1.36 -2.86 -14.43
CA TRP A 148 2.14 -1.66 -14.13
C TRP A 148 3.17 -1.84 -13.00
N ALA A 149 3.15 -2.96 -12.30
CA ALA A 149 4.23 -3.35 -11.40
C ALA A 149 5.56 -3.47 -12.15
N GLY A 150 5.57 -4.10 -13.32
CA GLY A 150 6.73 -4.15 -14.21
C GLY A 150 6.84 -2.94 -15.12
N SER A 151 5.75 -2.51 -15.75
CA SER A 151 5.80 -1.41 -16.70
C SER A 151 6.20 -0.06 -16.07
N SER A 152 6.08 0.11 -14.76
CA SER A 152 6.56 1.32 -14.07
C SER A 152 8.09 1.49 -14.10
N TRP A 153 8.84 0.45 -14.41
CA TRP A 153 10.32 0.46 -14.49
C TRP A 153 10.86 0.77 -15.90
N TYR A 154 9.99 1.00 -16.90
CA TYR A 154 10.35 1.13 -18.31
C TYR A 154 11.44 2.20 -18.58
N PHE A 155 11.40 3.31 -17.88
CA PHE A 155 12.34 4.41 -18.07
C PHE A 155 13.77 4.04 -17.64
N LEU A 156 13.94 3.13 -16.68
CA LEU A 156 15.24 2.59 -16.34
C LEU A 156 15.76 1.68 -17.44
N ARG A 157 14.89 0.86 -18.03
CA ARG A 157 15.26 -0.04 -19.14
C ARG A 157 15.71 0.74 -20.38
N TYR A 158 15.16 1.92 -20.61
CA TYR A 158 15.61 2.79 -21.72
C TYR A 158 17.06 3.22 -21.61
N THR A 159 17.67 3.22 -20.43
CA THR A 159 19.08 3.57 -20.26
C THR A 159 20.03 2.50 -20.80
N ASP A 160 19.57 1.25 -20.89
CA ASP A 160 20.37 0.11 -21.33
C ASP A 160 19.49 -1.00 -21.98
N PRO A 161 18.84 -0.70 -23.14
CA PRO A 161 17.77 -1.53 -23.70
C PRO A 161 18.24 -2.89 -24.22
N HIS A 162 19.52 -3.07 -24.46
CA HIS A 162 20.11 -4.31 -25.00
C HIS A 162 20.83 -5.15 -23.94
N ASN A 163 20.64 -4.84 -22.68
CA ASN A 163 21.23 -5.62 -21.59
C ASN A 163 20.42 -6.91 -21.39
N ASP A 164 21.05 -8.07 -21.61
CA ASP A 164 20.41 -9.38 -21.45
C ASP A 164 20.59 -9.97 -20.05
N GLU A 165 21.42 -9.35 -19.19
CA GLU A 165 21.75 -9.86 -17.87
C GLU A 165 20.96 -9.15 -16.73
N ALA A 166 20.59 -7.89 -16.95
CA ALA A 166 19.89 -7.06 -15.96
C ALA A 166 18.95 -6.06 -16.61
N LEU A 167 18.09 -5.42 -15.79
CA LEU A 167 17.22 -4.33 -16.22
C LEU A 167 18.00 -3.20 -16.89
N ALA A 168 19.11 -2.81 -16.31
CA ALA A 168 20.13 -1.91 -16.84
C ALA A 168 21.40 -2.06 -16.02
N SER A 169 22.55 -1.79 -16.63
CA SER A 169 23.84 -1.83 -15.93
C SER A 169 23.95 -0.73 -14.86
N PRO A 170 24.66 -0.99 -13.76
CA PRO A 170 24.90 0.04 -12.74
C PRO A 170 25.57 1.31 -13.30
N GLU A 171 26.43 1.16 -14.29
CA GLU A 171 27.13 2.26 -14.97
C GLU A 171 26.15 3.15 -15.75
N ALA A 172 25.23 2.54 -16.52
CA ALA A 172 24.18 3.26 -17.25
C ALA A 172 23.25 4.00 -16.30
N LEU A 173 22.79 3.33 -15.24
CA LEU A 173 21.94 3.93 -14.22
C LEU A 173 22.65 5.08 -13.52
N LYS A 174 23.91 4.93 -13.13
CA LYS A 174 24.69 5.99 -12.48
C LYS A 174 24.86 7.22 -13.37
N TYR A 175 24.95 7.03 -14.68
CA TYR A 175 25.12 8.14 -15.64
C TYR A 175 23.80 8.86 -15.92
N TRP A 176 22.69 8.12 -16.13
CA TRP A 176 21.42 8.67 -16.60
C TRP A 176 20.44 9.03 -15.48
N MET A 177 20.66 8.54 -14.26
CA MET A 177 19.76 8.75 -13.14
C MET A 177 20.36 9.66 -12.06
N PRO A 178 19.55 10.43 -11.34
CA PRO A 178 18.11 10.61 -11.52
C PRO A 178 17.78 11.37 -12.80
N VAL A 179 16.54 11.18 -13.30
CA VAL A 179 16.06 11.89 -14.49
C VAL A 179 15.89 13.38 -14.18
N ASP A 180 16.46 14.26 -15.02
CA ASP A 180 16.36 15.72 -14.86
C ASP A 180 15.00 16.26 -15.28
N TRP A 181 14.38 15.62 -16.25
CA TRP A 181 13.09 16.01 -16.78
C TRP A 181 12.28 14.79 -17.23
N TYR A 182 11.05 14.66 -16.71
CA TYR A 182 10.09 13.65 -17.15
C TYR A 182 8.84 14.33 -17.71
N ASN A 183 8.52 14.08 -18.97
CA ASN A 183 7.33 14.63 -19.64
C ASN A 183 6.42 13.49 -20.07
N GLY A 184 5.50 13.13 -19.21
CA GLY A 184 4.50 12.09 -19.44
C GLY A 184 3.13 12.64 -19.79
N GLY A 185 2.15 11.75 -19.97
CA GLY A 185 0.77 12.11 -20.15
C GLY A 185 0.11 12.65 -18.87
N MET A 186 -0.99 13.39 -19.02
CA MET A 186 -1.73 13.97 -17.90
C MET A 186 -2.25 12.92 -16.89
N GLU A 187 -2.52 11.70 -17.36
CA GLU A 187 -2.95 10.57 -16.57
C GLU A 187 -1.97 10.18 -15.46
N HIS A 188 -0.67 10.49 -15.63
CA HIS A 188 0.37 10.20 -14.64
C HIS A 188 0.45 11.22 -13.51
N THR A 189 -0.38 12.28 -13.53
CA THR A 189 -0.39 13.29 -12.46
C THR A 189 -1.15 12.83 -11.21
N THR A 190 -1.92 11.75 -11.30
CA THR A 190 -2.73 11.19 -10.21
C THR A 190 -2.12 9.98 -9.51
N LEU A 191 -0.97 9.54 -9.97
CA LEU A 191 -0.25 8.37 -9.43
C LEU A 191 0.94 8.78 -8.56
#